data_9effc8162a0503957b81f78d9663c986
#
_entry.id   9effc8162a0503957b81f78d9663c986
#
_cell.length_a   1.000
_cell.length_b   1.000
_cell.length_c   1.000
_cell.angle_alpha   90.00
_cell.angle_beta   90.00
_cell.angle_gamma   90.00
#
_symmetry.space_group_name_H-M   'P 1'
#
loop_
_entity.id
_entity.type
_entity.pdbx_description
1 polymer ?
#
loop_
_entity_poly.entity_id
_entity_poly.type
_entity_poly.pdbx_seq_one_letter_code
_entity_poly.pdbx_strand_id
1 'polypeptide(L)'
;PCLLEFGKSVEFEDYTLSFSEFNDVSNSDTISIWSDSPIVIRHRKEGDKIDLGSHHKKLRRLFIDNKILEKDRQKAIIGEQDGQIIFLYVAGRLYLKKRPENAILYGTVVIYKNF
;
A
#
# COMPACT_ATOMS: atom_id res chain seq x y z
N PRO A 1 -1.27 -2.50 14.08
CA PRO A 1 -1.99 -2.42 12.80
C PRO A 1 -3.27 -1.63 12.92
N CYS A 2 -3.62 -0.95 11.86
CA CYS A 2 -4.85 -0.17 11.75
C CYS A 2 -5.74 -0.77 10.68
N LEU A 3 -7.05 -0.64 10.84
CA LEU A 3 -7.99 -1.08 9.83
C LEU A 3 -8.52 0.16 9.10
N LEU A 4 -8.27 0.23 7.80
CA LEU A 4 -8.73 1.33 6.95
C LEU A 4 -9.97 0.87 6.20
N GLU A 5 -11.11 1.43 6.58
CA GLU A 5 -12.39 1.10 5.97
C GLU A 5 -12.79 2.17 4.95
N PHE A 6 -13.61 1.78 4.00
CA PHE A 6 -14.12 2.72 2.98
C PHE A 6 -14.84 3.90 3.66
N GLY A 7 -14.54 5.09 3.21
CA GLY A 7 -15.08 6.33 3.77
C GLY A 7 -14.36 6.82 5.01
N LYS A 8 -13.26 6.19 5.39
CA LYS A 8 -12.53 6.51 6.62
C LYS A 8 -11.09 6.90 6.31
N SER A 9 -10.42 7.43 7.33
CA SER A 9 -9.00 7.75 7.29
C SER A 9 -8.33 7.20 8.54
N VAL A 10 -7.05 6.85 8.43
CA VAL A 10 -6.23 6.44 9.57
C VAL A 10 -4.89 7.17 9.52
N GLU A 11 -4.29 7.36 10.66
CA GLU A 11 -2.94 7.86 10.77
C GLU A 11 -2.00 6.69 11.04
N PHE A 12 -0.89 6.64 10.30
CA PHE A 12 0.09 5.58 10.46
C PHE A 12 1.47 6.16 10.15
N GLU A 13 2.41 6.02 11.09
CA GLU A 13 3.69 6.71 11.02
C GLU A 13 3.45 8.21 10.86
N ASP A 14 4.14 8.86 9.96
CA ASP A 14 3.99 10.29 9.71
C ASP A 14 3.00 10.60 8.57
N TYR A 15 2.08 9.68 8.31
CA TYR A 15 1.17 9.77 7.17
C TYR A 15 -0.27 9.61 7.57
N THR A 16 -1.14 10.16 6.76
CA THR A 16 -2.59 9.91 6.81
C THR A 16 -2.96 9.16 5.55
N LEU A 17 -3.71 8.08 5.71
CA LEU A 17 -4.24 7.31 4.59
C LEU A 17 -5.76 7.40 4.63
N SER A 18 -6.36 7.72 3.48
CA SER A 18 -7.82 7.77 3.35
C SER A 18 -8.27 6.83 2.24
N PHE A 19 -9.42 6.19 2.46
CA PHE A 19 -10.02 5.28 1.49
C PHE A 19 -11.38 5.85 1.13
N SER A 20 -11.55 6.24 -0.14
CA SER A 20 -12.76 6.93 -0.58
C SER A 20 -13.13 6.51 -1.99
N GLU A 21 -14.19 7.11 -2.55
CA GLU A 21 -14.62 6.85 -3.92
C GLU A 21 -13.45 7.04 -4.88
N PHE A 22 -13.49 6.28 -5.98
CA PHE A 22 -12.48 6.43 -7.02
C PHE A 22 -12.41 7.90 -7.44
N ASN A 23 -11.18 8.43 -7.45
CA ASN A 23 -10.94 9.83 -7.74
C ASN A 23 -9.67 9.93 -8.58
N ASP A 24 -9.73 10.68 -9.67
CA ASP A 24 -8.63 10.85 -10.61
C ASP A 24 -7.71 12.01 -10.19
N VAL A 25 -7.42 12.12 -8.91
CA VAL A 25 -6.50 13.15 -8.39
C VAL A 25 -5.07 12.68 -8.56
N SER A 26 -4.26 13.46 -9.28
CA SER A 26 -2.90 13.07 -9.64
C SER A 26 -1.81 13.73 -8.79
N ASN A 27 -2.15 14.44 -7.71
CA ASN A 27 -1.20 15.30 -6.98
C ASN A 27 -0.52 14.64 -5.78
N SER A 28 -0.86 13.43 -5.44
CA SER A 28 -0.31 12.74 -4.28
C SER A 28 -0.21 11.26 -4.59
N ASP A 29 0.39 10.52 -3.67
CA ASP A 29 0.47 9.08 -3.85
C ASP A 29 -0.92 8.48 -3.72
N THR A 30 -1.45 8.00 -4.82
CA THR A 30 -2.79 7.42 -4.90
C THR A 30 -2.73 5.99 -5.38
N ILE A 31 -3.61 5.17 -4.84
CA ILE A 31 -3.69 3.75 -5.16
C ILE A 31 -5.12 3.42 -5.55
N SER A 32 -5.29 2.85 -6.75
CA SER A 32 -6.60 2.40 -7.21
C SER A 32 -6.92 1.05 -6.58
N ILE A 33 -8.09 0.94 -5.98
CA ILE A 33 -8.53 -0.23 -5.22
C ILE A 33 -9.71 -0.88 -5.95
N TRP A 34 -9.67 -2.21 -6.09
CA TRP A 34 -10.70 -2.96 -6.81
C TRP A 34 -11.50 -3.92 -5.90
N SER A 35 -11.37 -3.77 -4.59
CA SER A 35 -12.13 -4.55 -3.61
C SER A 35 -12.69 -3.60 -2.57
N ASP A 36 -13.84 -3.92 -2.00
CA ASP A 36 -14.48 -3.12 -0.95
C ASP A 36 -14.11 -3.57 0.45
N SER A 37 -13.29 -4.62 0.57
CA SER A 37 -12.87 -5.12 1.87
C SER A 37 -12.04 -4.09 2.62
N PRO A 38 -12.08 -4.09 3.95
CA PRO A 38 -11.18 -3.23 4.73
C PRO A 38 -9.73 -3.55 4.45
N ILE A 39 -8.89 -2.53 4.53
CA ILE A 39 -7.46 -2.64 4.28
C ILE A 39 -6.74 -2.58 5.63
N VAL A 40 -5.93 -3.59 5.91
CA VAL A 40 -5.08 -3.58 7.10
C VAL A 40 -3.83 -2.78 6.79
N ILE A 41 -3.61 -1.70 7.53
CA ILE A 41 -2.40 -0.89 7.41
C ILE A 41 -1.46 -1.32 8.53
N ARG A 42 -0.27 -1.76 8.17
CA ARG A 42 0.66 -2.33 9.13
C ARG A 42 2.11 -2.18 8.70
N HIS A 43 3.02 -2.48 9.60
CA HIS A 43 4.44 -2.62 9.27
C HIS A 43 4.69 -3.99 8.64
N ARG A 44 5.87 -4.15 8.03
CA ARG A 44 6.24 -5.41 7.41
C ARG A 44 6.44 -6.51 8.45
N LYS A 45 6.22 -7.74 8.01
CA LYS A 45 6.50 -8.95 8.78
C LYS A 45 7.45 -9.82 7.97
N GLU A 46 8.19 -10.67 8.67
CA GLU A 46 9.05 -11.64 8.00
C GLU A 46 8.20 -12.51 7.07
N GLY A 47 8.70 -12.75 5.87
CA GLY A 47 8.01 -13.57 4.88
C GLY A 47 7.04 -12.83 3.98
N ASP A 48 6.83 -11.53 4.18
CA ASP A 48 5.93 -10.75 3.33
C ASP A 48 6.36 -10.80 1.86
N LYS A 49 5.37 -10.95 0.98
CA LYS A 49 5.57 -10.97 -0.48
C LYS A 49 4.54 -10.08 -1.15
N ILE A 50 4.92 -9.53 -2.30
CA ILE A 50 4.00 -8.78 -3.14
C ILE A 50 4.01 -9.38 -4.55
N ASP A 51 2.81 -9.51 -5.13
CA ASP A 51 2.63 -10.01 -6.49
C ASP A 51 2.81 -8.87 -7.48
N LEU A 52 3.91 -8.90 -8.24
CA LEU A 52 4.22 -7.87 -9.24
C LEU A 52 3.80 -8.29 -10.66
N GLY A 53 3.04 -9.37 -10.79
CA GLY A 53 2.52 -9.85 -12.06
C GLY A 53 3.37 -10.95 -12.67
N SER A 54 4.61 -10.67 -13.01
CA SER A 54 5.53 -11.67 -13.56
C SER A 54 6.03 -12.65 -12.50
N HIS A 55 6.05 -12.21 -11.25
CA HIS A 55 6.54 -13.02 -10.13
C HIS A 55 6.08 -12.44 -8.80
N HIS A 56 6.14 -13.28 -7.77
CA HIS A 56 5.94 -12.85 -6.38
C HIS A 56 7.30 -12.54 -5.81
N LYS A 57 7.46 -11.34 -5.27
CA LYS A 57 8.73 -10.89 -4.74
C LYS A 57 8.65 -10.68 -3.24
N LYS A 58 9.59 -11.26 -2.51
CA LYS A 58 9.70 -11.01 -1.07
C LYS A 58 10.08 -9.56 -0.84
N LEU A 59 9.46 -8.91 0.13
CA LEU A 59 9.75 -7.53 0.44
C LEU A 59 11.21 -7.32 0.82
N ARG A 60 11.77 -8.27 1.57
CA ARG A 60 13.19 -8.22 1.90
C ARG A 60 14.06 -8.09 0.67
N ARG A 61 13.76 -8.88 -0.37
CA ARG A 61 14.54 -8.84 -1.62
C ARG A 61 14.31 -7.54 -2.37
N LEU A 62 13.07 -7.07 -2.38
CA LEU A 62 12.73 -5.81 -3.02
C LEU A 62 13.50 -4.66 -2.37
N PHE A 63 13.62 -4.66 -1.04
CA PHE A 63 14.39 -3.62 -0.35
C PHE A 63 15.86 -3.65 -0.71
N ILE A 64 16.45 -4.85 -0.80
CA ILE A 64 17.85 -5.01 -1.19
C ILE A 64 18.07 -4.53 -2.61
N ASP A 65 17.22 -4.97 -3.54
CA ASP A 65 17.35 -4.63 -4.96
C ASP A 65 17.20 -3.13 -5.21
N ASN A 66 16.38 -2.46 -4.41
CA ASN A 66 16.12 -1.03 -4.55
C ASN A 66 16.95 -0.18 -3.58
N LYS A 67 17.88 -0.79 -2.86
CA LYS A 67 18.80 -0.10 -1.94
C LYS A 67 18.08 0.74 -0.89
N ILE A 68 16.99 0.20 -0.35
CA ILE A 68 16.24 0.87 0.71
C ILE A 68 17.02 0.74 2.02
N LEU A 69 17.26 1.88 2.68
CA LEU A 69 18.01 1.90 3.94
C LEU A 69 17.21 1.22 5.06
N GLU A 70 17.92 0.60 6.00
CA GLU A 70 17.28 -0.13 7.10
C GLU A 70 16.31 0.76 7.89
N LYS A 71 16.68 2.00 8.16
CA LYS A 71 15.80 2.94 8.88
C LYS A 71 14.48 3.16 8.16
N ASP A 72 14.51 3.16 6.83
CA ASP A 72 13.31 3.35 6.01
C ASP A 72 12.47 2.08 5.95
N ARG A 73 13.13 0.90 5.94
CA ARG A 73 12.42 -0.38 5.95
C ARG A 73 11.54 -0.54 7.18
N GLN A 74 12.00 -0.04 8.34
CA GLN A 74 11.24 -0.10 9.58
C GLN A 74 9.99 0.76 9.56
N LYS A 75 9.97 1.78 8.72
CA LYS A 75 8.83 2.70 8.56
C LYS A 75 7.97 2.38 7.35
N ALA A 76 8.26 1.29 6.65
CA ALA A 76 7.49 0.90 5.47
C ALA A 76 6.03 0.67 5.84
N ILE A 77 5.14 1.20 5.02
CA ILE A 77 3.70 1.09 5.21
C ILE A 77 3.18 0.05 4.24
N ILE A 78 2.50 -0.96 4.79
CA ILE A 78 1.94 -2.04 3.99
C ILE A 78 0.44 -1.98 4.08
N GLY A 79 -0.23 -2.09 2.93
CA GLY A 79 -1.67 -2.26 2.84
C GLY A 79 -1.97 -3.69 2.45
N GLU A 80 -2.71 -4.39 3.31
CA GLU A 80 -3.11 -5.77 3.08
C GLU A 80 -4.63 -5.84 2.96
N GLN A 81 -5.11 -6.48 1.91
CA GLN A 81 -6.54 -6.60 1.66
C GLN A 81 -6.81 -8.02 1.17
N ASP A 82 -7.82 -8.66 1.74
CA ASP A 82 -8.19 -10.04 1.36
C ASP A 82 -7.01 -11.00 1.48
N GLY A 83 -6.16 -10.80 2.50
CA GLY A 83 -5.03 -11.68 2.77
C GLY A 83 -3.82 -11.46 1.87
N GLN A 84 -3.82 -10.42 1.05
CA GLN A 84 -2.72 -10.13 0.13
C GLN A 84 -2.23 -8.71 0.29
N ILE A 85 -0.92 -8.51 0.13
CA ILE A 85 -0.35 -7.17 0.12
C ILE A 85 -0.73 -6.51 -1.20
N ILE A 86 -1.46 -5.40 -1.13
CA ILE A 86 -1.88 -4.66 -2.31
C ILE A 86 -1.00 -3.46 -2.59
N PHE A 87 -0.33 -2.92 -1.57
CA PHE A 87 0.64 -1.86 -1.78
C PHE A 87 1.71 -1.86 -0.70
N LEU A 88 2.85 -1.29 -1.05
CA LEU A 88 3.97 -1.02 -0.16
C LEU A 88 4.41 0.41 -0.42
N TYR A 89 4.48 1.22 0.63
CA TYR A 89 4.98 2.59 0.54
C TYR A 89 6.19 2.72 1.43
N VAL A 90 7.35 3.01 0.86
CA VAL A 90 8.62 3.07 1.58
C VAL A 90 9.57 4.06 0.92
N ALA A 91 10.21 4.90 1.72
CA ALA A 91 11.19 5.88 1.24
C ALA A 91 10.64 6.76 0.11
N GLY A 92 9.37 7.14 0.19
CA GLY A 92 8.71 7.96 -0.82
C GLY A 92 8.38 7.23 -2.11
N ARG A 93 8.53 5.90 -2.15
CA ARG A 93 8.26 5.08 -3.33
C ARG A 93 7.06 4.18 -3.09
N LEU A 94 6.24 4.02 -4.11
CA LEU A 94 5.03 3.21 -4.06
C LEU A 94 5.19 1.98 -4.96
N TYR A 95 4.98 0.80 -4.38
CA TYR A 95 5.01 -0.47 -5.11
C TYR A 95 3.63 -1.10 -5.01
N LEU A 96 3.08 -1.52 -6.14
CA LEU A 96 1.70 -1.97 -6.24
C LEU A 96 1.61 -3.42 -6.67
N LYS A 97 0.66 -4.14 -6.07
CA LYS A 97 0.27 -5.45 -6.54
C LYS A 97 -0.26 -5.35 -7.96
N LYS A 98 0.04 -6.35 -8.78
CA LYS A 98 -0.54 -6.44 -10.12
C LYS A 98 -2.07 -6.49 -10.02
N ARG A 99 -2.73 -5.56 -10.70
CA ARG A 99 -4.19 -5.51 -10.74
C ARG A 99 -4.71 -6.64 -11.65
N PRO A 100 -5.76 -7.37 -11.21
CA PRO A 100 -6.36 -8.39 -12.08
C PRO A 100 -6.90 -7.78 -13.37
N GLU A 101 -6.86 -8.54 -14.45
CA GLU A 101 -7.48 -8.13 -15.70
C GLU A 101 -8.98 -7.91 -15.48
N ASN A 102 -9.51 -6.90 -16.14
CA ASN A 102 -10.94 -6.55 -16.05
C ASN A 102 -11.41 -6.18 -14.65
N ALA A 103 -10.49 -5.82 -13.76
CA ALA A 103 -10.85 -5.38 -12.42
C ALA A 103 -11.62 -4.06 -12.51
N ILE A 104 -12.75 -3.99 -11.80
CA ILE A 104 -13.54 -2.78 -11.69
C ILE A 104 -13.01 -1.99 -10.50
N LEU A 105 -12.69 -0.72 -10.72
CA LEU A 105 -12.15 0.13 -9.66
C LEU A 105 -13.27 0.55 -8.72
N TYR A 106 -13.11 0.23 -7.45
CA TYR A 106 -14.07 0.52 -6.40
C TYR A 106 -13.78 1.85 -5.73
N GLY A 107 -12.52 2.12 -5.45
CA GLY A 107 -12.15 3.32 -4.70
C GLY A 107 -10.68 3.68 -4.86
N THR A 108 -10.27 4.66 -4.07
CA THR A 108 -8.90 5.17 -4.07
C THR A 108 -8.39 5.32 -2.65
N VAL A 109 -7.17 4.85 -2.41
CA VAL A 109 -6.43 5.18 -1.20
C VAL A 109 -5.48 6.31 -1.53
N VAL A 110 -5.49 7.35 -0.71
CA VAL A 110 -4.59 8.49 -0.84
C VAL A 110 -3.70 8.52 0.38
N ILE A 111 -2.39 8.68 0.15
CA ILE A 111 -1.39 8.75 1.21
C ILE A 111 -0.83 10.16 1.21
N TYR A 112 -0.93 10.86 2.34
CA TYR A 112 -0.27 12.16 2.50
C TYR A 112 0.54 12.20 3.77
N LYS A 113 1.65 12.94 3.68
CA LYS A 113 2.51 13.16 4.83
C LYS A 113 1.88 14.21 5.75
N ASN A 114 1.90 13.93 7.04
CA ASN A 114 1.48 14.89 8.05
C ASN A 114 2.61 15.89 8.33
N PHE A 115 2.22 17.10 8.69
CA PHE A 115 3.16 18.14 9.05
C PHE A 115 3.17 18.38 10.55
#